data_48dbf26e00de13ce5493c477c4797bde
#
_entry.id   48dbf26e00de13ce5493c477c4797bde
#
_cell.length_a   1.000
_cell.length_b   1.000
_cell.length_c   1.000
_cell.angle_alpha   90.00
_cell.angle_beta   90.00
_cell.angle_gamma   90.00
#
_symmetry.space_group_name_H-M   'P 1'
#
loop_
_entity.id
_entity.type
_entity.pdbx_description
1 polymer ?
#
loop_
_entity_poly.entity_id
_entity_poly.type
_entity_poly.pdbx_seq_one_letter_code
_entity_poly.pdbx_strand_id
1 'polypeptide(L)'
;MNTGVLSLGVIVLYLVAMLVITVVHGRRKKKASALDFFLANRGVNSILLPLTMIAAMQSTFAFLGSPGMYYTHGISFIVLVLSQVWVALMVVYFGNKIRLLANERGYMSLGDYLEDRFQSRYLKVMAACVSVLMTMIFLAMQYVGNARAMSVVSSGAISYNAAILVSVAFSLLYVLIGGAGGVVLLDAVQAVILLIGIVLAAWVALVPSGGIVNLFTQVRQTAPELLSRPGLKGLYTDKYWVMQFIVLPFGIWLCPHVWNKSLMARDEEALARSAISIPISQILIYGFSTLFIGLAGHILVSASEVRAADNILPILMLKYSNWFVAALIMAAAIAAGISTINAMLLVSSQLVSQDLILLTRRGRISNEQNMRISRIIVFAVAAICGLIALKPPATFVQVIQDVAYTGLAQLAPPFLLGMYWKRCSRLGASVGLTAGIAILFGTRILGVSPLGWPGFMWGFFINIILTVVISLLGKEGEAPTAEVH
;
A
#
# COMPACT_ATOMS: atom_id res chain seq x y z
N MET A 1 25.77 26.61 -10.57
CA MET A 1 24.46 26.46 -9.92
C MET A 1 24.51 25.27 -9.00
N ASN A 2 23.97 25.34 -7.79
CA ASN A 2 23.98 24.20 -6.86
C ASN A 2 23.12 23.07 -7.45
N THR A 3 23.73 21.90 -7.69
CA THR A 3 23.06 20.73 -8.32
C THR A 3 21.84 20.26 -7.50
N GLY A 4 21.88 20.41 -6.18
CA GLY A 4 20.71 20.12 -5.32
C GLY A 4 19.50 21.01 -5.58
N VAL A 5 19.73 22.30 -5.86
CA VAL A 5 18.65 23.24 -6.22
C VAL A 5 18.06 22.88 -7.60
N LEU A 6 18.92 22.49 -8.54
CA LEU A 6 18.46 22.02 -9.86
C LEU A 6 17.61 20.74 -9.74
N SER A 7 18.05 19.78 -8.93
CA SER A 7 17.30 18.55 -8.66
C SER A 7 15.95 18.84 -8.02
N LEU A 8 15.90 19.78 -7.07
CA LEU A 8 14.65 20.23 -6.47
C LEU A 8 13.74 20.89 -7.52
N GLY A 9 14.29 21.65 -8.47
CA GLY A 9 13.54 22.23 -9.60
C GLY A 9 12.85 21.19 -10.45
N VAL A 10 13.50 20.06 -10.75
CA VAL A 10 12.88 18.92 -11.48
C VAL A 10 11.71 18.34 -10.70
N ILE A 11 11.85 18.15 -9.38
CA ILE A 11 10.77 17.63 -8.53
C ILE A 11 9.59 18.60 -8.49
N VAL A 12 9.83 19.88 -8.31
CA VAL A 12 8.77 20.91 -8.28
C VAL A 12 8.05 20.96 -9.64
N LEU A 13 8.80 20.91 -10.74
CA LEU A 13 8.20 20.86 -12.07
C LEU A 13 7.29 19.64 -12.23
N TYR A 14 7.74 18.47 -11.79
CA TYR A 14 6.93 17.24 -11.77
C TYR A 14 5.63 17.44 -10.96
N LEU A 15 5.72 17.95 -9.72
CA LEU A 15 4.55 18.14 -8.84
C LEU A 15 3.56 19.14 -9.45
N VAL A 16 4.07 20.25 -10.02
CA VAL A 16 3.23 21.25 -10.70
C VAL A 16 2.58 20.66 -11.96
N ALA A 17 3.30 19.90 -12.77
CA ALA A 17 2.73 19.24 -13.95
C ALA A 17 1.56 18.31 -13.57
N MET A 18 1.71 17.52 -12.51
CA MET A 18 0.64 16.67 -11.98
C MET A 18 -0.55 17.49 -11.46
N LEU A 19 -0.29 18.64 -10.81
CA LEU A 19 -1.35 19.55 -10.38
C LEU A 19 -2.14 20.14 -11.57
N VAL A 20 -1.46 20.54 -12.63
CA VAL A 20 -2.12 21.04 -13.84
C VAL A 20 -3.05 19.96 -14.43
N ILE A 21 -2.58 18.72 -14.56
CA ILE A 21 -3.42 17.61 -15.04
C ILE A 21 -4.66 17.46 -14.14
N THR A 22 -4.49 17.51 -12.83
CA THR A 22 -5.60 17.40 -11.86
C THR A 22 -6.62 18.53 -12.01
N VAL A 23 -6.15 19.76 -12.14
CA VAL A 23 -7.02 20.95 -12.28
C VAL A 23 -7.80 20.91 -13.61
N VAL A 24 -7.12 20.54 -14.71
CA VAL A 24 -7.78 20.40 -16.02
C VAL A 24 -8.87 19.32 -15.99
N HIS A 25 -8.60 18.18 -15.34
CA HIS A 25 -9.59 17.13 -15.17
C HIS A 25 -10.75 17.58 -14.27
N GLY A 26 -10.45 18.20 -13.12
CA GLY A 26 -11.45 18.63 -12.14
C GLY A 26 -12.42 19.69 -12.67
N ARG A 27 -11.96 20.60 -13.53
CA ARG A 27 -12.82 21.64 -14.15
C ARG A 27 -13.95 21.09 -15.02
N ARG A 28 -13.81 19.86 -15.52
CA ARG A 28 -14.82 19.21 -16.35
C ARG A 28 -16.01 18.65 -15.57
N LYS A 29 -15.90 18.57 -14.23
CA LYS A 29 -16.94 17.97 -13.36
C LYS A 29 -17.72 19.05 -12.61
N LYS A 30 -19.01 19.20 -12.92
CA LYS A 30 -19.85 20.26 -12.32
C LYS A 30 -20.48 19.90 -10.97
N LYS A 31 -20.79 18.60 -10.69
CA LYS A 31 -21.31 18.14 -9.37
C LYS A 31 -20.87 16.68 -9.15
N ALA A 32 -20.07 16.44 -8.13
CA ALA A 32 -19.65 15.08 -7.76
C ALA A 32 -20.58 14.51 -6.68
N SER A 33 -21.05 13.27 -6.87
CA SER A 33 -21.65 12.47 -5.81
C SER A 33 -20.56 11.83 -4.95
N ALA A 34 -20.92 11.28 -3.78
CA ALA A 34 -19.98 10.51 -2.97
C ALA A 34 -19.42 9.31 -3.75
N LEU A 35 -20.25 8.64 -4.56
CA LEU A 35 -19.82 7.55 -5.43
C LEU A 35 -18.81 8.02 -6.49
N ASP A 36 -19.02 9.18 -7.11
CA ASP A 36 -18.06 9.75 -8.07
C ASP A 36 -16.76 10.17 -7.37
N PHE A 37 -16.88 10.81 -6.20
CA PHE A 37 -15.72 11.31 -5.47
C PHE A 37 -14.82 10.20 -4.95
N PHE A 38 -15.36 9.09 -4.45
CA PHE A 38 -14.59 8.01 -3.85
C PHE A 38 -14.31 6.82 -4.78
N LEU A 39 -15.19 6.53 -5.75
CA LEU A 39 -15.13 5.33 -6.60
C LEU A 39 -15.20 5.63 -8.11
N ALA A 40 -15.05 6.90 -8.53
CA ALA A 40 -15.09 7.30 -9.93
C ALA A 40 -16.32 6.75 -10.69
N ASN A 41 -17.48 6.71 -10.03
CA ASN A 41 -18.74 6.12 -10.55
C ASN A 41 -18.58 4.67 -11.04
N ARG A 42 -17.57 3.93 -10.56
CA ARG A 42 -17.26 2.54 -11.00
C ARG A 42 -17.04 2.43 -12.51
N GLY A 43 -16.49 3.48 -13.11
CA GLY A 43 -16.33 3.59 -14.56
C GLY A 43 -14.90 3.42 -15.06
N VAL A 44 -13.97 2.89 -14.25
CA VAL A 44 -12.56 2.77 -14.63
C VAL A 44 -12.39 1.60 -15.60
N ASN A 45 -11.92 1.92 -16.81
CA ASN A 45 -11.84 0.99 -17.93
C ASN A 45 -10.60 0.06 -17.86
N SER A 46 -10.54 -0.87 -18.81
CA SER A 46 -9.51 -1.91 -18.93
C SER A 46 -8.10 -1.42 -19.30
N ILE A 47 -7.90 -0.12 -19.56
CA ILE A 47 -6.58 0.50 -19.75
C ILE A 47 -6.14 1.21 -18.45
N LEU A 48 -7.02 2.00 -17.86
CA LEU A 48 -6.69 2.81 -16.69
C LEU A 48 -6.62 1.98 -15.41
N LEU A 49 -7.45 0.94 -15.26
CA LEU A 49 -7.47 0.13 -14.04
C LEU A 49 -6.14 -0.58 -13.77
N PRO A 50 -5.53 -1.30 -14.74
CA PRO A 50 -4.21 -1.90 -14.54
C PRO A 50 -3.14 -0.88 -14.13
N LEU A 51 -3.09 0.26 -14.79
CA LEU A 51 -2.11 1.31 -14.49
C LEU A 51 -2.31 1.90 -13.09
N THR A 52 -3.55 2.26 -12.74
CA THR A 52 -3.84 2.78 -11.40
C THR A 52 -3.66 1.71 -10.30
N MET A 53 -3.86 0.42 -10.62
CA MET A 53 -3.58 -0.69 -9.69
C MET A 53 -2.08 -0.87 -9.47
N ILE A 54 -1.27 -0.82 -10.54
CA ILE A 54 0.19 -0.79 -10.43
C ILE A 54 0.62 0.37 -9.54
N ALA A 55 0.18 1.61 -9.83
CA ALA A 55 0.55 2.78 -9.04
C ALA A 55 0.11 2.69 -7.57
N ALA A 56 -1.07 2.12 -7.28
CA ALA A 56 -1.57 1.96 -5.92
C ALA A 56 -0.78 0.92 -5.12
N MET A 57 -0.24 -0.11 -5.78
CA MET A 57 0.56 -1.15 -5.14
C MET A 57 2.04 -0.77 -5.02
N GLN A 58 2.51 0.23 -5.79
CA GLN A 58 3.87 0.77 -5.71
C GLN A 58 3.87 2.04 -4.88
N SER A 59 4.87 2.17 -4.02
CA SER A 59 4.97 3.29 -3.10
C SER A 59 6.43 3.69 -2.91
N THR A 60 6.72 4.65 -2.04
CA THR A 60 8.11 4.91 -1.63
C THR A 60 8.80 3.67 -1.08
N PHE A 61 8.03 2.69 -0.58
CA PHE A 61 8.54 1.39 -0.20
C PHE A 61 9.28 0.68 -1.37
N ALA A 62 8.74 0.76 -2.59
CA ALA A 62 9.38 0.16 -3.77
C ALA A 62 10.75 0.79 -4.07
N PHE A 63 10.87 2.11 -3.96
CA PHE A 63 12.11 2.82 -4.32
C PHE A 63 13.13 2.91 -3.20
N LEU A 64 12.69 3.09 -1.96
CA LEU A 64 13.59 3.30 -0.83
C LEU A 64 13.65 2.08 0.08
N GLY A 65 12.49 1.58 0.50
CA GLY A 65 12.42 0.48 1.45
C GLY A 65 12.93 -0.83 0.89
N SER A 66 12.51 -1.20 -0.30
CA SER A 66 12.85 -2.49 -0.90
C SER A 66 14.33 -2.65 -1.24
N PRO A 67 15.01 -1.67 -1.88
CA PRO A 67 16.47 -1.70 -2.00
C PRO A 67 17.17 -1.80 -0.65
N GLY A 68 16.68 -1.09 0.38
CA GLY A 68 17.20 -1.18 1.74
C GLY A 68 17.05 -2.56 2.37
N MET A 69 15.92 -3.24 2.10
CA MET A 69 15.70 -4.62 2.55
C MET A 69 16.62 -5.61 1.85
N TYR A 70 16.83 -5.49 0.53
CA TYR A 70 17.81 -6.31 -0.18
C TYR A 70 19.24 -6.01 0.23
N TYR A 71 19.57 -4.74 0.48
CA TYR A 71 20.87 -4.35 1.04
C TYR A 71 21.13 -5.01 2.39
N THR A 72 20.11 -5.12 3.24
CA THR A 72 20.25 -5.60 4.63
C THR A 72 20.07 -7.10 4.76
N HIS A 73 19.14 -7.70 3.98
CA HIS A 73 18.70 -9.08 4.14
C HIS A 73 18.91 -9.95 2.89
N GLY A 74 19.42 -9.36 1.80
CA GLY A 74 19.66 -10.10 0.55
C GLY A 74 18.41 -10.70 -0.05
N ILE A 75 18.60 -11.80 -0.77
CA ILE A 75 17.53 -12.49 -1.53
C ILE A 75 16.41 -13.04 -0.64
N SER A 76 16.60 -13.14 0.67
CA SER A 76 15.55 -13.58 1.59
C SER A 76 14.28 -12.73 1.51
N PHE A 77 14.41 -11.44 1.15
CA PHE A 77 13.29 -10.52 0.97
C PHE A 77 12.41 -10.85 -0.24
N ILE A 78 12.82 -11.75 -1.14
CA ILE A 78 12.03 -12.15 -2.33
C ILE A 78 10.64 -12.73 -1.97
N VAL A 79 10.42 -13.12 -0.73
CA VAL A 79 9.10 -13.55 -0.24
C VAL A 79 7.99 -12.55 -0.56
N LEU A 80 8.31 -11.25 -0.59
CA LEU A 80 7.36 -10.22 -0.98
C LEU A 80 6.91 -10.39 -2.44
N VAL A 81 7.83 -10.70 -3.36
CA VAL A 81 7.50 -10.95 -4.79
C VAL A 81 6.58 -12.16 -4.93
N LEU A 82 6.94 -13.25 -4.24
CA LEU A 82 6.16 -14.48 -4.27
C LEU A 82 4.76 -14.28 -3.69
N SER A 83 4.62 -13.46 -2.64
CA SER A 83 3.32 -13.14 -2.07
C SER A 83 2.41 -12.35 -3.02
N GLN A 84 2.96 -11.57 -3.96
CA GLN A 84 2.16 -10.80 -4.92
C GLN A 84 1.45 -11.67 -5.97
N VAL A 85 1.93 -12.89 -6.21
CA VAL A 85 1.21 -13.86 -7.07
C VAL A 85 -0.14 -14.20 -6.44
N TRP A 86 -0.19 -14.39 -5.12
CA TRP A 86 -1.44 -14.60 -4.38
C TRP A 86 -2.38 -13.42 -4.49
N VAL A 87 -1.87 -12.18 -4.42
CA VAL A 87 -2.70 -10.98 -4.60
C VAL A 87 -3.36 -10.96 -5.97
N ALA A 88 -2.63 -11.29 -7.03
CA ALA A 88 -3.20 -11.38 -8.38
C ALA A 88 -4.33 -12.42 -8.46
N LEU A 89 -4.14 -13.61 -7.88
CA LEU A 89 -5.17 -14.64 -7.80
C LEU A 89 -6.39 -14.16 -7.03
N MET A 90 -6.20 -13.43 -5.92
CA MET A 90 -7.31 -12.87 -5.14
C MET A 90 -8.10 -11.81 -5.93
N VAL A 91 -7.45 -11.01 -6.77
CA VAL A 91 -8.13 -10.06 -7.66
C VAL A 91 -8.98 -10.78 -8.68
N VAL A 92 -8.50 -11.90 -9.26
CA VAL A 92 -9.27 -12.72 -10.21
C VAL A 92 -10.48 -13.36 -9.53
N TYR A 93 -10.25 -14.13 -8.46
CA TYR A 93 -11.30 -14.96 -7.86
C TYR A 93 -12.31 -14.17 -7.05
N PHE A 94 -11.88 -13.12 -6.35
CA PHE A 94 -12.74 -12.39 -5.43
C PHE A 94 -13.10 -11.00 -5.94
N GLY A 95 -12.22 -10.37 -6.73
CA GLY A 95 -12.42 -8.99 -7.19
C GLY A 95 -13.67 -8.82 -8.04
N ASN A 96 -13.93 -9.74 -9.00
CA ASN A 96 -15.12 -9.65 -9.83
C ASN A 96 -16.40 -9.94 -9.04
N LYS A 97 -16.36 -10.95 -8.16
CA LYS A 97 -17.52 -11.29 -7.32
C LYS A 97 -17.90 -10.12 -6.41
N ILE A 98 -16.93 -9.48 -5.76
CA ILE A 98 -17.25 -8.32 -4.90
C ILE A 98 -17.68 -7.10 -5.70
N ARG A 99 -17.16 -6.91 -6.93
CA ARG A 99 -17.61 -5.85 -7.85
C ARG A 99 -19.07 -6.01 -8.21
N LEU A 100 -19.50 -7.23 -8.57
CA LEU A 100 -20.88 -7.54 -8.91
C LEU A 100 -21.81 -7.29 -7.71
N LEU A 101 -21.46 -7.82 -6.53
CA LEU A 101 -22.20 -7.57 -5.29
C LEU A 101 -22.27 -6.09 -4.95
N ALA A 102 -21.17 -5.37 -5.10
CA ALA A 102 -21.12 -3.94 -4.82
C ALA A 102 -22.00 -3.12 -5.79
N ASN A 103 -22.10 -3.54 -7.06
CA ASN A 103 -23.00 -2.91 -8.03
C ASN A 103 -24.46 -3.16 -7.67
N GLU A 104 -24.81 -4.38 -7.28
CA GLU A 104 -26.18 -4.78 -6.91
C GLU A 104 -26.63 -4.16 -5.59
N ARG A 105 -25.77 -4.24 -4.54
CA ARG A 105 -26.11 -3.87 -3.16
C ARG A 105 -25.64 -2.45 -2.79
N GLY A 106 -24.91 -1.77 -3.65
CA GLY A 106 -24.43 -0.42 -3.41
C GLY A 106 -23.25 -0.33 -2.43
N TYR A 107 -22.47 -1.40 -2.21
CA TYR A 107 -21.33 -1.38 -1.29
C TYR A 107 -20.26 -0.37 -1.74
N MET A 108 -19.79 0.42 -0.83
CA MET A 108 -18.67 1.33 -1.04
C MET A 108 -17.40 0.87 -0.33
N SER A 109 -17.51 -0.01 0.67
CA SER A 109 -16.39 -0.49 1.48
C SER A 109 -16.53 -1.99 1.79
N LEU A 110 -15.44 -2.58 2.32
CA LEU A 110 -15.46 -3.92 2.89
C LEU A 110 -16.43 -4.00 4.09
N GLY A 111 -16.53 -2.91 4.85
CA GLY A 111 -17.46 -2.80 5.99
C GLY A 111 -18.92 -2.93 5.57
N ASP A 112 -19.30 -2.40 4.40
CA ASP A 112 -20.66 -2.56 3.87
C ASP A 112 -21.00 -4.03 3.60
N TYR A 113 -20.07 -4.77 3.00
CA TYR A 113 -20.23 -6.21 2.78
C TYR A 113 -20.38 -6.98 4.10
N LEU A 114 -19.53 -6.69 5.09
CA LEU A 114 -19.60 -7.39 6.39
C LEU A 114 -20.88 -7.04 7.15
N GLU A 115 -21.36 -5.79 7.07
CA GLU A 115 -22.63 -5.37 7.67
C GLU A 115 -23.80 -6.14 7.04
N ASP A 116 -23.85 -6.22 5.71
CA ASP A 116 -24.91 -6.90 4.99
C ASP A 116 -24.87 -8.41 5.21
N ARG A 117 -23.70 -9.04 5.07
CA ARG A 117 -23.54 -10.49 5.23
C ARG A 117 -23.86 -11.00 6.63
N PHE A 118 -23.48 -10.25 7.66
CA PHE A 118 -23.64 -10.68 9.06
C PHE A 118 -24.72 -9.92 9.82
N GLN A 119 -25.43 -8.98 9.17
CA GLN A 119 -26.37 -8.06 9.81
C GLN A 119 -25.78 -7.43 11.08
N SER A 120 -24.51 -6.98 10.98
CA SER A 120 -23.69 -6.57 12.11
C SER A 120 -23.02 -5.22 11.90
N ARG A 121 -23.55 -4.18 12.53
CA ARG A 121 -22.88 -2.88 12.61
C ARG A 121 -21.53 -2.95 13.32
N TYR A 122 -21.40 -3.88 14.29
CA TYR A 122 -20.12 -4.10 14.98
C TYR A 122 -19.02 -4.49 14.01
N LEU A 123 -19.25 -5.48 13.14
CA LEU A 123 -18.27 -5.93 12.16
C LEU A 123 -17.90 -4.82 11.17
N LYS A 124 -18.87 -4.01 10.75
CA LYS A 124 -18.60 -2.85 9.90
C LYS A 124 -17.70 -1.83 10.57
N VAL A 125 -18.03 -1.43 11.80
CA VAL A 125 -17.25 -0.45 12.56
C VAL A 125 -15.84 -0.99 12.84
N MET A 126 -15.72 -2.25 13.26
CA MET A 126 -14.43 -2.89 13.49
C MET A 126 -13.58 -2.94 12.22
N ALA A 127 -14.16 -3.34 11.09
CA ALA A 127 -13.44 -3.36 9.81
C ALA A 127 -13.00 -1.96 9.39
N ALA A 128 -13.87 -0.95 9.56
CA ALA A 128 -13.52 0.43 9.26
C ALA A 128 -12.41 0.96 10.19
N CYS A 129 -12.49 0.71 11.50
CA CYS A 129 -11.45 1.13 12.46
C CYS A 129 -10.10 0.49 12.16
N VAL A 130 -10.06 -0.84 11.92
CA VAL A 130 -8.84 -1.55 11.55
C VAL A 130 -8.28 -0.99 10.24
N SER A 131 -9.12 -0.86 9.23
CA SER A 131 -8.72 -0.35 7.91
C SER A 131 -8.17 1.07 7.99
N VAL A 132 -8.83 1.97 8.71
CA VAL A 132 -8.39 3.36 8.89
C VAL A 132 -7.07 3.41 9.65
N LEU A 133 -6.97 2.72 10.80
CA LEU A 133 -5.75 2.73 11.62
C LEU A 133 -4.55 2.21 10.83
N MET A 134 -4.67 1.06 10.17
CA MET A 134 -3.58 0.47 9.41
C MET A 134 -3.21 1.33 8.19
N THR A 135 -4.20 1.90 7.50
CA THR A 135 -3.96 2.79 6.36
C THR A 135 -3.30 4.09 6.79
N MET A 136 -3.66 4.68 7.94
CA MET A 136 -3.02 5.90 8.46
C MET A 136 -1.56 5.66 8.85
N ILE A 137 -1.24 4.50 9.46
CA ILE A 137 0.14 4.11 9.74
C ILE A 137 0.93 4.04 8.43
N PHE A 138 0.39 3.36 7.42
CA PHE A 138 1.04 3.24 6.12
C PHE A 138 1.19 4.61 5.42
N LEU A 139 0.15 5.43 5.43
CA LEU A 139 0.15 6.78 4.85
C LEU A 139 1.22 7.69 5.48
N ALA A 140 1.34 7.68 6.82
CA ALA A 140 2.38 8.45 7.50
C ALA A 140 3.78 8.02 7.03
N MET A 141 4.01 6.72 6.82
CA MET A 141 5.29 6.21 6.32
C MET A 141 5.56 6.63 4.86
N GLN A 142 4.52 6.86 4.04
CA GLN A 142 4.70 7.42 2.69
C GLN A 142 5.18 8.87 2.72
N TYR A 143 4.66 9.69 3.62
CA TYR A 143 5.19 11.05 3.83
C TYR A 143 6.65 11.04 4.26
N VAL A 144 7.05 10.12 5.15
CA VAL A 144 8.45 9.92 5.56
C VAL A 144 9.33 9.60 4.34
N GLY A 145 8.92 8.63 3.51
CA GLY A 145 9.66 8.23 2.32
C GLY A 145 9.84 9.38 1.34
N ASN A 146 8.76 10.10 1.01
CA ASN A 146 8.81 11.26 0.12
C ASN A 146 9.72 12.37 0.66
N ALA A 147 9.63 12.67 1.95
CA ALA A 147 10.46 13.69 2.56
C ALA A 147 11.95 13.33 2.53
N ARG A 148 12.30 12.06 2.79
CA ARG A 148 13.68 11.56 2.66
C ARG A 148 14.18 11.68 1.22
N ALA A 149 13.35 11.26 0.24
CA ALA A 149 13.69 11.37 -1.18
C ALA A 149 14.00 12.82 -1.60
N MET A 150 13.11 13.76 -1.25
CA MET A 150 13.28 15.18 -1.56
C MET A 150 14.51 15.79 -0.88
N SER A 151 14.69 15.52 0.42
CA SER A 151 15.79 16.11 1.19
C SER A 151 17.15 15.61 0.72
N VAL A 152 17.29 14.31 0.45
CA VAL A 152 18.58 13.71 0.03
C VAL A 152 18.96 14.20 -1.37
N VAL A 153 18.06 14.11 -2.36
CA VAL A 153 18.39 14.49 -3.74
C VAL A 153 18.62 15.99 -3.91
N SER A 154 18.01 16.81 -3.07
CA SER A 154 18.27 18.26 -3.06
C SER A 154 19.54 18.64 -2.28
N SER A 155 20.31 17.65 -1.77
CA SER A 155 21.46 17.87 -0.89
C SER A 155 21.14 18.80 0.28
N GLY A 156 19.93 18.66 0.84
CA GLY A 156 19.42 19.47 1.95
C GLY A 156 18.88 20.86 1.58
N ALA A 157 18.78 21.20 0.27
CA ALA A 157 18.17 22.48 -0.14
C ALA A 157 16.72 22.62 0.33
N ILE A 158 16.00 21.50 0.48
CA ILE A 158 14.75 21.44 1.23
C ILE A 158 14.96 20.59 2.49
N SER A 159 14.55 21.13 3.65
CA SER A 159 14.62 20.39 4.91
C SER A 159 13.59 19.25 4.92
N TYR A 160 13.83 18.22 5.71
CA TYR A 160 12.93 17.08 5.88
C TYR A 160 11.50 17.52 6.25
N ASN A 161 11.37 18.43 7.22
CA ASN A 161 10.05 18.92 7.66
C ASN A 161 9.34 19.73 6.56
N ALA A 162 10.07 20.56 5.81
CA ALA A 162 9.49 21.29 4.68
C ALA A 162 9.04 20.35 3.57
N ALA A 163 9.78 19.27 3.30
CA ALA A 163 9.40 18.25 2.32
C ALA A 163 8.13 17.48 2.73
N ILE A 164 7.90 17.22 4.03
CA ILE A 164 6.62 16.70 4.54
C ILE A 164 5.49 17.66 4.22
N LEU A 165 5.65 18.96 4.55
CA LEU A 165 4.62 19.96 4.28
C LEU A 165 4.29 20.08 2.79
N VAL A 166 5.29 20.04 1.93
CA VAL A 166 5.11 20.02 0.47
C VAL A 166 4.32 18.77 0.04
N SER A 167 4.69 17.60 0.55
CA SER A 167 3.98 16.34 0.21
C SER A 167 2.52 16.35 0.68
N VAL A 168 2.26 16.86 1.89
CA VAL A 168 0.90 17.03 2.43
C VAL A 168 0.10 18.02 1.59
N ALA A 169 0.67 19.18 1.26
CA ALA A 169 -0.03 20.20 0.49
C ALA A 169 -0.42 19.72 -0.91
N PHE A 170 0.53 19.12 -1.65
CA PHE A 170 0.25 18.63 -3.00
C PHE A 170 -0.74 17.47 -3.00
N SER A 171 -0.63 16.50 -2.06
CA SER A 171 -1.59 15.40 -1.96
C SER A 171 -3.00 15.89 -1.62
N LEU A 172 -3.14 16.88 -0.74
CA LEU A 172 -4.44 17.52 -0.45
C LEU A 172 -5.04 18.16 -1.70
N LEU A 173 -4.24 18.95 -2.45
CA LEU A 173 -4.70 19.57 -3.69
C LEU A 173 -5.15 18.52 -4.72
N TYR A 174 -4.38 17.46 -4.92
CA TYR A 174 -4.73 16.40 -5.87
C TYR A 174 -6.04 15.71 -5.51
N VAL A 175 -6.23 15.34 -4.24
CA VAL A 175 -7.42 14.62 -3.79
C VAL A 175 -8.66 15.53 -3.75
N LEU A 176 -8.54 16.75 -3.21
CA LEU A 176 -9.68 17.65 -3.04
C LEU A 176 -10.21 18.19 -4.39
N ILE A 177 -9.33 18.40 -5.36
CA ILE A 177 -9.69 18.88 -6.71
C ILE A 177 -10.10 17.73 -7.61
N GLY A 178 -9.32 16.64 -7.62
CA GLY A 178 -9.47 15.54 -8.58
C GLY A 178 -10.48 14.47 -8.19
N GLY A 179 -10.68 14.23 -6.88
CA GLY A 179 -11.42 13.06 -6.39
C GLY A 179 -10.87 11.74 -6.97
N ALA A 180 -11.63 10.67 -6.92
CA ALA A 180 -11.19 9.36 -7.43
C ALA A 180 -10.84 9.36 -8.92
N GLY A 181 -11.62 10.04 -9.75
CA GLY A 181 -11.35 10.10 -11.19
C GLY A 181 -10.04 10.83 -11.52
N GLY A 182 -9.73 11.92 -10.80
CA GLY A 182 -8.45 12.61 -10.92
C GLY A 182 -7.28 11.77 -10.41
N VAL A 183 -7.46 11.09 -9.27
CA VAL A 183 -6.45 10.18 -8.71
C VAL A 183 -6.15 9.03 -9.69
N VAL A 184 -7.17 8.40 -10.29
CA VAL A 184 -6.99 7.33 -11.30
C VAL A 184 -6.17 7.82 -12.50
N LEU A 185 -6.44 9.03 -12.99
CA LEU A 185 -5.70 9.60 -14.13
C LEU A 185 -4.24 9.89 -13.74
N LEU A 186 -4.02 10.50 -12.58
CA LEU A 186 -2.67 10.74 -12.06
C LEU A 186 -1.89 9.44 -11.87
N ASP A 187 -2.50 8.45 -11.21
CA ASP A 187 -1.93 7.13 -10.99
C ASP A 187 -1.47 6.49 -12.30
N ALA A 188 -2.28 6.59 -13.36
CA ALA A 188 -1.92 6.02 -14.67
C ALA A 188 -0.65 6.66 -15.26
N VAL A 189 -0.50 7.99 -15.16
CA VAL A 189 0.71 8.69 -15.60
C VAL A 189 1.88 8.31 -14.69
N GLN A 190 1.66 8.29 -13.40
CA GLN A 190 2.67 7.96 -12.39
C GLN A 190 3.14 6.51 -12.50
N ALA A 191 2.27 5.56 -12.87
CA ALA A 191 2.65 4.18 -13.13
C ALA A 191 3.73 4.06 -14.22
N VAL A 192 3.60 4.82 -15.29
CA VAL A 192 4.60 4.83 -16.36
C VAL A 192 5.92 5.45 -15.88
N ILE A 193 5.83 6.59 -15.19
CA ILE A 193 7.01 7.29 -14.67
C ILE A 193 7.78 6.40 -13.68
N LEU A 194 7.08 5.75 -12.74
CA LEU A 194 7.71 4.90 -11.74
C LEU A 194 8.35 3.64 -12.35
N LEU A 195 7.70 3.00 -13.33
CA LEU A 195 8.27 1.83 -14.01
C LEU A 195 9.56 2.18 -14.76
N ILE A 196 9.57 3.27 -15.51
CA ILE A 196 10.76 3.76 -16.19
C ILE A 196 11.85 4.13 -15.17
N GLY A 197 11.50 4.85 -14.11
CA GLY A 197 12.44 5.32 -13.10
C GLY A 197 13.12 4.19 -12.33
N ILE A 198 12.39 3.13 -11.98
CA ILE A 198 12.97 2.02 -11.21
C ILE A 198 13.90 1.15 -12.08
N VAL A 199 13.56 0.96 -13.36
CA VAL A 199 14.43 0.25 -14.31
C VAL A 199 15.70 1.05 -14.59
N LEU A 200 15.57 2.37 -14.77
CA LEU A 200 16.72 3.26 -14.93
C LEU A 200 17.61 3.23 -13.68
N ALA A 201 17.02 3.21 -12.47
CA ALA A 201 17.77 3.10 -11.23
C ALA A 201 18.55 1.79 -11.12
N ALA A 202 17.93 0.67 -11.53
CA ALA A 202 18.60 -0.63 -11.58
C ALA A 202 19.77 -0.62 -12.58
N TRP A 203 19.59 -0.01 -13.74
CA TRP A 203 20.64 0.16 -14.73
C TRP A 203 21.83 0.95 -14.16
N VAL A 204 21.57 2.11 -13.53
CA VAL A 204 22.61 2.95 -12.89
C VAL A 204 23.38 2.17 -11.81
N ALA A 205 22.72 1.26 -11.09
CA ALA A 205 23.38 0.43 -10.08
C ALA A 205 24.18 -0.74 -10.68
N LEU A 206 23.71 -1.33 -11.79
CA LEU A 206 24.35 -2.49 -12.41
C LEU A 206 25.62 -2.14 -13.20
N VAL A 207 25.66 -0.98 -13.88
CA VAL A 207 26.82 -0.60 -14.71
C VAL A 207 28.12 -0.57 -13.90
N PRO A 208 28.23 0.14 -12.77
CA PRO A 208 29.46 0.16 -11.97
C PRO A 208 29.77 -1.18 -11.28
N SER A 209 28.78 -2.06 -11.13
CA SER A 209 28.97 -3.43 -10.61
C SER A 209 29.56 -4.39 -11.65
N GLY A 210 29.71 -3.97 -12.91
CA GLY A 210 30.16 -4.82 -14.01
C GLY A 210 29.11 -5.78 -14.54
N GLY A 211 27.82 -5.46 -14.36
CA GLY A 211 26.68 -6.27 -14.80
C GLY A 211 26.24 -7.34 -13.80
N ILE A 212 25.19 -8.08 -14.17
CA ILE A 212 24.50 -9.02 -13.27
C ILE A 212 25.44 -10.12 -12.78
N VAL A 213 26.17 -10.79 -13.68
CA VAL A 213 27.04 -11.92 -13.33
C VAL A 213 28.14 -11.49 -12.36
N ASN A 214 28.78 -10.35 -12.64
CA ASN A 214 29.84 -9.84 -11.80
C ASN A 214 29.32 -9.39 -10.43
N LEU A 215 28.14 -8.74 -10.38
CA LEU A 215 27.48 -8.37 -9.13
C LEU A 215 27.28 -9.59 -8.22
N PHE A 216 26.68 -10.67 -8.72
CA PHE A 216 26.46 -11.88 -7.93
C PHE A 216 27.75 -12.58 -7.53
N THR A 217 28.79 -12.54 -8.39
CA THR A 217 30.12 -13.07 -8.08
C THR A 217 30.74 -12.29 -6.91
N GLN A 218 30.70 -10.96 -6.95
CA GLN A 218 31.21 -10.12 -5.87
C GLN A 218 30.42 -10.33 -4.56
N VAL A 219 29.10 -10.37 -4.61
CA VAL A 219 28.27 -10.65 -3.42
C VAL A 219 28.61 -12.01 -2.82
N ARG A 220 28.78 -13.05 -3.66
CA ARG A 220 29.16 -14.39 -3.20
C ARG A 220 30.52 -14.41 -2.49
N GLN A 221 31.46 -13.57 -2.92
CA GLN A 221 32.80 -13.49 -2.34
C GLN A 221 32.84 -12.66 -1.04
N THR A 222 32.04 -11.60 -0.96
CA THR A 222 32.14 -10.60 0.14
C THR A 222 31.06 -10.76 1.21
N ALA A 223 29.85 -11.22 0.84
CA ALA A 223 28.71 -11.36 1.74
C ALA A 223 27.75 -12.49 1.27
N PRO A 224 28.23 -13.77 1.29
CA PRO A 224 27.45 -14.90 0.80
C PRO A 224 26.11 -15.08 1.52
N GLU A 225 25.96 -14.60 2.75
CA GLU A 225 24.74 -14.62 3.54
C GLU A 225 23.59 -13.83 2.88
N LEU A 226 23.91 -12.85 2.03
CA LEU A 226 22.90 -12.13 1.24
C LEU A 226 22.25 -13.00 0.15
N LEU A 227 22.87 -14.14 -0.20
CA LEU A 227 22.38 -15.07 -1.20
C LEU A 227 21.66 -16.29 -0.60
N SER A 228 21.39 -16.27 0.70
CA SER A 228 20.75 -17.38 1.40
C SER A 228 19.83 -16.89 2.53
N ARG A 229 18.93 -17.76 3.02
CA ARG A 229 18.18 -17.52 4.24
C ARG A 229 19.03 -17.89 5.46
N PRO A 230 18.86 -17.20 6.56
CA PRO A 230 17.88 -16.15 6.90
C PRO A 230 18.29 -14.72 6.51
N GLY A 231 19.32 -14.55 5.68
CA GLY A 231 19.92 -13.27 5.30
C GLY A 231 20.88 -12.73 6.35
N LEU A 232 21.65 -11.69 5.98
CA LEU A 232 22.76 -11.14 6.77
C LEU A 232 22.36 -10.76 8.22
N LYS A 233 21.15 -10.24 8.42
CA LYS A 233 20.63 -9.85 9.76
C LYS A 233 19.77 -10.92 10.44
N GLY A 234 19.64 -12.11 9.86
CA GLY A 234 18.92 -13.23 10.47
C GLY A 234 17.39 -13.05 10.61
N LEU A 235 16.78 -12.01 9.99
CA LEU A 235 15.35 -11.72 10.12
C LEU A 235 14.48 -12.81 9.49
N TYR A 236 14.87 -13.28 8.29
CA TYR A 236 14.07 -14.21 7.49
C TYR A 236 14.29 -15.66 7.87
N THR A 237 14.11 -16.00 9.17
CA THR A 237 14.04 -17.40 9.60
C THR A 237 12.97 -18.14 8.81
N ASP A 238 13.04 -19.47 8.72
CA ASP A 238 12.06 -20.27 7.95
C ASP A 238 10.64 -20.02 8.43
N LYS A 239 10.43 -19.92 9.75
CA LYS A 239 9.12 -19.62 10.34
C LYS A 239 8.59 -18.24 9.92
N TYR A 240 9.43 -17.21 9.99
CA TYR A 240 9.04 -15.85 9.59
C TYR A 240 8.78 -15.77 8.10
N TRP A 241 9.65 -16.36 7.26
CA TRP A 241 9.54 -16.35 5.81
C TRP A 241 8.25 -17.03 5.32
N VAL A 242 7.95 -18.24 5.83
CA VAL A 242 6.73 -18.98 5.46
C VAL A 242 5.48 -18.21 5.89
N MET A 243 5.48 -17.59 7.07
CA MET A 243 4.33 -16.83 7.54
C MET A 243 4.13 -15.52 6.77
N GLN A 244 5.21 -14.87 6.34
CA GLN A 244 5.11 -13.74 5.42
C GLN A 244 4.47 -14.16 4.08
N PHE A 245 4.88 -15.31 3.54
CA PHE A 245 4.31 -15.86 2.30
C PHE A 245 2.81 -16.18 2.41
N ILE A 246 2.35 -16.67 3.58
CA ILE A 246 0.95 -17.07 3.78
C ILE A 246 0.07 -15.87 4.18
N VAL A 247 0.49 -15.04 5.13
CA VAL A 247 -0.38 -14.02 5.74
C VAL A 247 -0.34 -12.68 5.00
N LEU A 248 0.85 -12.29 4.53
CA LEU A 248 1.05 -10.97 3.91
C LEU A 248 0.15 -10.69 2.69
N PRO A 249 -0.08 -11.65 1.78
CA PRO A 249 -0.93 -11.44 0.60
C PRO A 249 -2.34 -10.97 0.95
N PHE A 250 -2.93 -11.52 2.00
CA PHE A 250 -4.27 -11.10 2.46
C PHE A 250 -4.28 -9.65 2.91
N GLY A 251 -3.25 -9.23 3.64
CA GLY A 251 -3.13 -7.84 4.07
C GLY A 251 -2.91 -6.87 2.92
N ILE A 252 -2.10 -7.23 1.93
CA ILE A 252 -1.85 -6.39 0.75
C ILE A 252 -3.13 -6.27 -0.08
N TRP A 253 -3.84 -7.37 -0.34
CA TRP A 253 -5.07 -7.35 -1.11
C TRP A 253 -6.19 -6.59 -0.42
N LEU A 254 -6.32 -6.74 0.92
CA LEU A 254 -7.32 -6.04 1.72
C LEU A 254 -6.92 -4.62 2.13
N CYS A 255 -5.75 -4.13 1.67
CA CYS A 255 -5.45 -2.71 1.75
C CYS A 255 -6.60 -1.90 1.11
N PRO A 256 -7.26 -1.00 1.84
CA PRO A 256 -8.46 -0.35 1.34
C PRO A 256 -8.27 0.38 0.01
N HIS A 257 -7.09 0.97 -0.23
CA HIS A 257 -6.77 1.62 -1.49
C HIS A 257 -6.55 0.65 -2.67
N VAL A 258 -6.14 -0.61 -2.41
CA VAL A 258 -6.07 -1.69 -3.41
C VAL A 258 -7.46 -2.29 -3.63
N TRP A 259 -8.17 -2.59 -2.55
CA TRP A 259 -9.54 -3.10 -2.56
C TRP A 259 -10.48 -2.21 -3.36
N ASN A 260 -10.47 -0.90 -3.10
CA ASN A 260 -11.33 0.06 -3.80
C ASN A 260 -11.11 0.07 -5.31
N LYS A 261 -9.91 -0.28 -5.82
CA LYS A 261 -9.70 -0.40 -7.27
C LYS A 261 -10.57 -1.49 -7.89
N SER A 262 -10.82 -2.61 -7.17
CA SER A 262 -11.77 -3.62 -7.64
C SER A 262 -13.19 -3.07 -7.72
N LEU A 263 -13.61 -2.23 -6.76
CA LEU A 263 -14.92 -1.58 -6.76
C LEU A 263 -15.05 -0.47 -7.83
N MET A 264 -13.94 0.10 -8.29
CA MET A 264 -13.90 1.12 -9.36
C MET A 264 -13.97 0.50 -10.76
N ALA A 265 -13.71 -0.80 -10.90
CA ALA A 265 -13.66 -1.49 -12.18
C ALA A 265 -15.01 -1.41 -12.92
N ARG A 266 -14.98 -0.97 -14.18
CA ARG A 266 -16.17 -0.91 -15.04
C ARG A 266 -16.71 -2.30 -15.36
N ASP A 267 -15.81 -3.22 -15.66
CA ASP A 267 -16.13 -4.56 -16.16
C ASP A 267 -15.10 -5.61 -15.68
N GLU A 268 -15.37 -6.86 -16.01
CA GLU A 268 -14.51 -7.99 -15.68
C GLU A 268 -13.16 -7.93 -16.44
N GLU A 269 -13.17 -7.44 -17.68
CA GLU A 269 -11.95 -7.31 -18.48
C GLU A 269 -10.94 -6.38 -17.82
N ALA A 270 -11.41 -5.28 -17.21
CA ALA A 270 -10.55 -4.37 -16.46
C ALA A 270 -9.85 -5.06 -15.28
N LEU A 271 -10.57 -5.93 -14.55
CA LEU A 271 -9.99 -6.73 -13.46
C LEU A 271 -9.02 -7.80 -13.97
N ALA A 272 -9.38 -8.53 -15.04
CA ALA A 272 -8.53 -9.55 -15.62
C ALA A 272 -7.19 -8.98 -16.12
N ARG A 273 -7.21 -7.84 -16.80
CA ARG A 273 -5.99 -7.14 -17.23
C ARG A 273 -5.17 -6.64 -16.05
N SER A 274 -5.82 -6.19 -14.97
CA SER A 274 -5.13 -5.79 -13.75
C SER A 274 -4.45 -6.99 -13.09
N ALA A 275 -5.10 -8.13 -13.02
CA ALA A 275 -4.56 -9.34 -12.42
C ALA A 275 -3.32 -9.86 -13.18
N ILE A 276 -3.26 -9.68 -14.51
CA ILE A 276 -2.08 -10.02 -15.31
C ILE A 276 -0.96 -9.00 -15.07
N SER A 277 -1.29 -7.72 -15.00
CA SER A 277 -0.29 -6.64 -14.89
C SER A 277 0.38 -6.60 -13.51
N ILE A 278 -0.31 -7.04 -12.44
CA ILE A 278 0.22 -7.07 -11.07
C ILE A 278 1.50 -7.91 -10.99
N PRO A 279 1.50 -9.24 -11.24
CA PRO A 279 2.71 -10.04 -11.07
C PRO A 279 3.85 -9.60 -11.98
N ILE A 280 3.55 -9.15 -13.21
CA ILE A 280 4.57 -8.65 -14.13
C ILE A 280 5.28 -7.43 -13.55
N SER A 281 4.52 -6.43 -13.08
CA SER A 281 5.09 -5.23 -12.48
C SER A 281 5.84 -5.52 -11.17
N GLN A 282 5.33 -6.44 -10.35
CA GLN A 282 5.95 -6.83 -9.08
C GLN A 282 7.28 -7.55 -9.30
N ILE A 283 7.33 -8.49 -10.26
CA ILE A 283 8.58 -9.17 -10.63
C ILE A 283 9.60 -8.15 -11.16
N LEU A 284 9.18 -7.24 -12.06
CA LEU A 284 10.06 -6.23 -12.62
C LEU A 284 10.63 -5.30 -11.53
N ILE A 285 9.79 -4.86 -10.60
CA ILE A 285 10.17 -3.90 -9.58
C ILE A 285 10.93 -4.59 -8.44
N TYR A 286 10.29 -5.54 -7.75
CA TYR A 286 10.85 -6.15 -6.54
C TYR A 286 11.72 -7.37 -6.84
N GLY A 287 11.44 -8.14 -7.90
CA GLY A 287 12.21 -9.33 -8.25
C GLY A 287 13.52 -9.02 -8.95
N PHE A 288 13.56 -7.95 -9.74
CA PHE A 288 14.75 -7.54 -10.49
C PHE A 288 15.30 -6.19 -10.04
N SER A 289 14.58 -5.11 -10.29
CA SER A 289 15.16 -3.78 -10.15
C SER A 289 15.67 -3.49 -8.75
N THR A 290 14.84 -3.66 -7.74
CA THR A 290 15.23 -3.33 -6.36
C THR A 290 16.19 -4.35 -5.75
N LEU A 291 16.15 -5.60 -6.21
CA LEU A 291 17.15 -6.63 -5.84
C LEU A 291 18.54 -6.19 -6.29
N PHE A 292 18.70 -5.80 -7.57
CA PHE A 292 20.01 -5.37 -8.07
C PHE A 292 20.47 -4.09 -7.40
N ILE A 293 19.58 -3.11 -7.17
CA ILE A 293 19.94 -1.88 -6.46
C ILE A 293 20.44 -2.19 -5.04
N GLY A 294 19.74 -3.06 -4.30
CA GLY A 294 20.12 -3.41 -2.93
C GLY A 294 21.44 -4.15 -2.85
N LEU A 295 21.65 -5.17 -3.69
CA LEU A 295 22.90 -5.93 -3.74
C LEU A 295 24.07 -5.07 -4.24
N ALA A 296 23.87 -4.25 -5.29
CA ALA A 296 24.89 -3.31 -5.76
C ALA A 296 25.26 -2.29 -4.68
N GLY A 297 24.26 -1.81 -3.91
CA GLY A 297 24.50 -0.94 -2.78
C GLY A 297 25.42 -1.54 -1.74
N HIS A 298 25.29 -2.83 -1.47
CA HIS A 298 26.19 -3.52 -0.52
C HIS A 298 27.64 -3.59 -1.00
N ILE A 299 27.85 -3.68 -2.31
CA ILE A 299 29.19 -3.77 -2.92
C ILE A 299 29.81 -2.39 -3.15
N LEU A 300 29.00 -1.40 -3.59
CA LEU A 300 29.49 -0.13 -4.11
C LEU A 300 29.52 1.00 -3.07
N VAL A 301 28.85 0.84 -1.94
CA VAL A 301 28.69 1.88 -0.91
C VAL A 301 29.25 1.37 0.42
N SER A 302 30.15 2.15 1.02
CA SER A 302 30.72 1.82 2.33
C SER A 302 29.62 1.86 3.41
N ALA A 303 29.66 0.92 4.35
CA ALA A 303 28.69 0.86 5.45
C ALA A 303 28.64 2.16 6.28
N SER A 304 29.77 2.88 6.38
CA SER A 304 29.87 4.19 7.06
C SER A 304 29.09 5.31 6.37
N GLU A 305 28.83 5.20 5.06
CA GLU A 305 28.04 6.16 4.29
C GLU A 305 26.53 5.95 4.49
N VAL A 306 26.10 4.74 4.93
CA VAL A 306 24.70 4.33 5.01
C VAL A 306 24.16 4.53 6.43
N ARG A 307 23.62 5.71 6.71
CA ARG A 307 22.96 6.00 8.02
C ARG A 307 21.68 5.20 8.24
N ALA A 308 20.93 4.92 7.18
CA ALA A 308 19.74 4.09 7.17
C ALA A 308 19.67 3.33 5.84
N ALA A 309 19.27 2.07 5.87
CA ALA A 309 19.20 1.22 4.68
C ALA A 309 18.33 1.82 3.57
N ASP A 310 17.28 2.54 3.95
CA ASP A 310 16.37 3.22 3.02
C ASP A 310 17.04 4.32 2.18
N ASN A 311 18.27 4.75 2.55
CA ASN A 311 19.01 5.76 1.81
C ASN A 311 19.91 5.15 0.71
N ILE A 312 19.95 3.82 0.57
CA ILE A 312 20.87 3.16 -0.37
C ILE A 312 20.63 3.59 -1.82
N LEU A 313 19.36 3.66 -2.27
CA LEU A 313 19.05 4.13 -3.61
C LEU A 313 19.49 5.59 -3.85
N PRO A 314 19.11 6.59 -3.03
CA PRO A 314 19.58 7.96 -3.21
C PRO A 314 21.09 8.08 -3.23
N ILE A 315 21.81 7.37 -2.35
CA ILE A 315 23.28 7.37 -2.31
C ILE A 315 23.88 6.85 -3.62
N LEU A 316 23.38 5.70 -4.10
CA LEU A 316 23.85 5.14 -5.39
C LEU A 316 23.61 6.12 -6.55
N MET A 317 22.44 6.73 -6.60
CA MET A 317 22.09 7.66 -7.68
C MET A 317 23.00 8.90 -7.67
N LEU A 318 23.24 9.48 -6.50
CA LEU A 318 24.15 10.64 -6.38
C LEU A 318 25.62 10.30 -6.68
N LYS A 319 26.04 9.05 -6.40
CA LYS A 319 27.45 8.61 -6.57
C LYS A 319 27.74 8.15 -7.99
N TYR A 320 26.80 7.49 -8.66
CA TYR A 320 27.01 6.78 -9.94
C TYR A 320 26.18 7.31 -11.12
N SER A 321 25.44 8.41 -10.94
CA SER A 321 24.78 9.10 -12.05
C SER A 321 25.04 10.62 -12.01
N ASN A 322 24.70 11.31 -13.10
CA ASN A 322 24.70 12.75 -13.07
C ASN A 322 23.47 13.29 -12.31
N TRP A 323 23.52 14.56 -11.90
CA TRP A 323 22.48 15.21 -11.11
C TRP A 323 21.08 15.11 -11.74
N PHE A 324 20.99 15.18 -13.08
CA PHE A 324 19.71 15.16 -13.79
C PHE A 324 19.08 13.76 -13.77
N VAL A 325 19.85 12.71 -14.02
CA VAL A 325 19.38 11.31 -13.93
C VAL A 325 18.98 10.97 -12.51
N ALA A 326 19.79 11.38 -11.51
CA ALA A 326 19.44 11.22 -10.10
C ALA A 326 18.10 11.91 -9.77
N ALA A 327 17.91 13.15 -10.25
CA ALA A 327 16.68 13.90 -10.03
C ALA A 327 15.45 13.23 -10.70
N LEU A 328 15.59 12.68 -11.90
CA LEU A 328 14.50 11.96 -12.60
C LEU A 328 14.12 10.68 -11.84
N ILE A 329 15.09 9.88 -11.40
CA ILE A 329 14.84 8.66 -10.62
C ILE A 329 14.16 9.02 -9.29
N MET A 330 14.60 10.07 -8.61
CA MET A 330 13.99 10.49 -7.36
C MET A 330 12.61 11.12 -7.56
N ALA A 331 12.36 11.80 -8.69
CA ALA A 331 11.02 12.24 -9.06
C ALA A 331 10.07 11.03 -9.29
N ALA A 332 10.57 9.93 -9.87
CA ALA A 332 9.81 8.68 -10.01
C ALA A 332 9.53 8.02 -8.65
N ALA A 333 10.48 8.07 -7.71
CA ALA A 333 10.26 7.61 -6.34
C ALA A 333 9.17 8.44 -5.62
N ILE A 334 9.18 9.75 -5.80
CA ILE A 334 8.17 10.67 -5.27
C ILE A 334 6.82 10.43 -5.95
N ALA A 335 6.81 10.15 -7.26
CA ALA A 335 5.60 9.79 -7.98
C ALA A 335 4.92 8.54 -7.39
N ALA A 336 5.71 7.49 -7.12
CA ALA A 336 5.23 6.28 -6.47
C ALA A 336 4.65 6.55 -5.07
N GLY A 337 5.30 7.43 -4.29
CA GLY A 337 4.79 7.83 -2.98
C GLY A 337 3.51 8.65 -3.06
N ILE A 338 3.44 9.64 -3.94
CA ILE A 338 2.28 10.54 -4.08
C ILE A 338 1.05 9.77 -4.60
N SER A 339 1.19 8.84 -5.55
CA SER A 339 0.07 8.00 -6.01
C SER A 339 -0.56 7.23 -4.85
N THR A 340 0.27 6.59 -4.04
CA THR A 340 -0.18 5.83 -2.87
C THR A 340 -0.79 6.74 -1.80
N ILE A 341 -0.18 7.89 -1.52
CA ILE A 341 -0.73 8.89 -0.59
C ILE A 341 -2.13 9.33 -1.03
N ASN A 342 -2.31 9.67 -2.29
CA ASN A 342 -3.59 10.13 -2.83
C ASN A 342 -4.69 9.06 -2.68
N ALA A 343 -4.37 7.82 -3.05
CA ALA A 343 -5.29 6.69 -2.92
C ALA A 343 -5.64 6.41 -1.44
N MET A 344 -4.67 6.47 -0.54
CA MET A 344 -4.87 6.25 0.90
C MET A 344 -5.65 7.38 1.57
N LEU A 345 -5.39 8.63 1.22
CA LEU A 345 -6.17 9.78 1.70
C LEU A 345 -7.63 9.66 1.30
N LEU A 346 -7.86 9.32 0.03
CA LEU A 346 -9.21 9.18 -0.49
C LEU A 346 -9.98 8.08 0.25
N VAL A 347 -9.37 6.90 0.38
CA VAL A 347 -10.04 5.75 1.02
C VAL A 347 -10.18 5.91 2.53
N SER A 348 -9.18 6.47 3.23
CA SER A 348 -9.30 6.72 4.67
C SER A 348 -10.42 7.71 4.96
N SER A 349 -10.53 8.77 4.14
CA SER A 349 -11.63 9.71 4.29
C SER A 349 -12.99 9.10 3.96
N GLN A 350 -13.06 8.18 2.99
CA GLN A 350 -14.26 7.40 2.69
C GLN A 350 -14.69 6.56 3.89
N LEU A 351 -13.79 5.75 4.44
CA LEU A 351 -14.09 4.89 5.59
C LEU A 351 -14.53 5.70 6.82
N VAL A 352 -13.81 6.76 7.16
CA VAL A 352 -14.19 7.62 8.29
C VAL A 352 -15.52 8.32 8.04
N SER A 353 -15.74 8.88 6.86
CA SER A 353 -16.98 9.61 6.57
C SER A 353 -18.17 8.68 6.44
N GLN A 354 -18.07 7.62 5.61
CA GLN A 354 -19.22 6.79 5.23
C GLN A 354 -19.49 5.69 6.27
N ASP A 355 -18.46 5.05 6.81
CA ASP A 355 -18.61 3.88 7.67
C ASP A 355 -18.62 4.20 9.17
N LEU A 356 -18.04 5.33 9.59
CA LEU A 356 -18.01 5.73 11.00
C LEU A 356 -18.94 6.91 11.29
N ILE A 357 -18.76 8.06 10.64
CA ILE A 357 -19.50 9.30 10.99
C ILE A 357 -20.94 9.24 10.46
N LEU A 358 -21.12 8.86 9.20
CA LEU A 358 -22.42 8.88 8.54
C LEU A 358 -23.21 7.58 8.69
N LEU A 359 -22.67 6.60 9.42
CA LEU A 359 -23.33 5.31 9.65
C LEU A 359 -24.76 5.47 10.18
N THR A 360 -24.98 6.40 11.12
CA THR A 360 -26.29 6.68 11.73
C THR A 360 -27.12 7.71 10.98
N ARG A 361 -26.54 8.37 9.97
CA ARG A 361 -27.14 9.50 9.23
C ARG A 361 -27.44 9.18 7.77
N ARG A 362 -27.30 7.92 7.32
CA ARG A 362 -27.58 7.50 5.94
C ARG A 362 -29.00 7.91 5.55
N GLY A 363 -29.14 8.58 4.41
CA GLY A 363 -30.41 9.09 3.91
C GLY A 363 -30.95 10.34 4.61
N ARG A 364 -30.29 10.87 5.67
CA ARG A 364 -30.74 12.06 6.43
C ARG A 364 -29.95 13.32 6.12
N ILE A 365 -28.93 13.25 5.29
CA ILE A 365 -28.09 14.39 4.92
C ILE A 365 -28.06 14.58 3.41
N SER A 366 -27.92 15.84 2.97
CA SER A 366 -27.79 16.15 1.56
C SER A 366 -26.43 15.67 1.02
N ASN A 367 -26.35 15.45 -0.31
CA ASN A 367 -25.10 15.12 -0.98
C ASN A 367 -24.03 16.21 -0.74
N GLU A 368 -24.41 17.47 -0.67
CA GLU A 368 -23.50 18.58 -0.40
C GLU A 368 -22.90 18.52 1.02
N GLN A 369 -23.72 18.21 2.02
CA GLN A 369 -23.26 18.01 3.39
C GLN A 369 -22.32 16.81 3.50
N ASN A 370 -22.65 15.70 2.83
CA ASN A 370 -21.79 14.52 2.77
C ASN A 370 -20.41 14.88 2.17
N MET A 371 -20.39 15.58 1.04
CA MET A 371 -19.16 16.02 0.39
C MET A 371 -18.34 16.99 1.24
N ARG A 372 -18.99 17.91 1.97
CA ARG A 372 -18.30 18.83 2.89
C ARG A 372 -17.62 18.06 4.03
N ILE A 373 -18.32 17.11 4.67
CA ILE A 373 -17.77 16.25 5.73
C ILE A 373 -16.57 15.47 5.19
N SER A 374 -16.71 14.81 4.03
CA SER A 374 -15.66 14.03 3.41
C SER A 374 -14.39 14.85 3.16
N ARG A 375 -14.52 16.08 2.64
CA ARG A 375 -13.37 16.97 2.40
C ARG A 375 -12.68 17.40 3.69
N ILE A 376 -13.44 17.69 4.77
CA ILE A 376 -12.87 18.01 6.08
C ILE A 376 -12.06 16.82 6.60
N ILE A 377 -12.56 15.58 6.41
CA ILE A 377 -11.87 14.36 6.86
C ILE A 377 -10.60 14.13 6.05
N VAL A 378 -10.61 14.36 4.73
CA VAL A 378 -9.37 14.31 3.91
C VAL A 378 -8.29 15.20 4.52
N PHE A 379 -8.66 16.44 4.86
CA PHE A 379 -7.73 17.39 5.48
C PHE A 379 -7.24 16.89 6.84
N ALA A 380 -8.15 16.43 7.71
CA ALA A 380 -7.80 15.95 9.05
C ALA A 380 -6.86 14.73 9.00
N VAL A 381 -7.14 13.76 8.14
CA VAL A 381 -6.29 12.56 7.95
C VAL A 381 -4.90 12.96 7.44
N ALA A 382 -4.83 13.85 6.44
CA ALA A 382 -3.55 14.32 5.92
C ALA A 382 -2.72 15.05 6.97
N ALA A 383 -3.36 15.92 7.77
CA ALA A 383 -2.70 16.66 8.83
C ALA A 383 -2.17 15.74 9.94
N ILE A 384 -2.99 14.78 10.41
CA ILE A 384 -2.60 13.82 11.45
C ILE A 384 -1.42 12.97 10.96
N CYS A 385 -1.50 12.39 9.76
CA CYS A 385 -0.43 11.58 9.21
C CYS A 385 0.84 12.40 8.92
N GLY A 386 0.71 13.66 8.49
CA GLY A 386 1.82 14.59 8.35
C GLY A 386 2.52 14.87 9.69
N LEU A 387 1.76 15.11 10.76
CA LEU A 387 2.30 15.30 12.11
C LEU A 387 3.04 14.05 12.63
N ILE A 388 2.47 12.86 12.41
CA ILE A 388 3.15 11.59 12.75
C ILE A 388 4.48 11.47 11.98
N ALA A 389 4.51 11.86 10.72
CA ALA A 389 5.69 11.78 9.88
C ALA A 389 6.84 12.72 10.31
N LEU A 390 6.57 13.78 11.09
CA LEU A 390 7.63 14.68 11.61
C LEU A 390 8.60 13.96 12.56
N LYS A 391 8.18 12.87 13.22
CA LYS A 391 9.00 12.06 14.12
C LYS A 391 8.96 10.59 13.68
N PRO A 392 9.64 10.22 12.57
CA PRO A 392 9.55 8.89 12.01
C PRO A 392 10.23 7.84 12.89
N PRO A 393 9.74 6.58 12.91
CA PRO A 393 10.47 5.47 13.48
C PRO A 393 11.74 5.17 12.66
N ALA A 394 12.71 4.48 13.27
CA ALA A 394 13.99 4.16 12.63
C ALA A 394 13.83 3.32 11.36
N THR A 395 12.89 2.38 11.34
CA THR A 395 12.62 1.47 10.22
C THR A 395 11.15 1.52 9.83
N PHE A 396 10.82 2.28 8.77
CA PHE A 396 9.43 2.39 8.33
C PHE A 396 8.93 1.12 7.61
N VAL A 397 9.82 0.38 6.95
CA VAL A 397 9.48 -0.83 6.18
C VAL A 397 8.90 -1.92 7.06
N GLN A 398 9.55 -2.22 8.19
CA GLN A 398 9.06 -3.24 9.12
C GLN A 398 7.70 -2.87 9.73
N VAL A 399 7.46 -1.57 9.97
CA VAL A 399 6.16 -1.11 10.48
C VAL A 399 5.04 -1.38 9.45
N ILE A 400 5.31 -1.16 8.16
CA ILE A 400 4.33 -1.46 7.12
C ILE A 400 4.05 -2.97 7.04
N GLN A 401 5.10 -3.80 7.00
CA GLN A 401 4.95 -5.25 6.85
C GLN A 401 4.35 -5.90 8.08
N ASP A 402 4.91 -5.63 9.27
CA ASP A 402 4.58 -6.35 10.50
C ASP A 402 3.38 -5.79 11.25
N VAL A 403 2.90 -4.60 10.90
CA VAL A 403 1.75 -3.97 11.56
C VAL A 403 0.64 -3.69 10.55
N ALA A 404 0.91 -2.88 9.51
CA ALA A 404 -0.15 -2.44 8.63
C ALA A 404 -0.74 -3.60 7.81
N TYR A 405 0.08 -4.34 7.08
CA TYR A 405 -0.41 -5.46 6.27
C TYR A 405 -0.95 -6.61 7.11
N THR A 406 -0.27 -6.99 8.19
CA THR A 406 -0.73 -8.09 9.05
C THR A 406 -1.99 -7.73 9.85
N GLY A 407 -2.19 -6.45 10.17
CA GLY A 407 -3.43 -5.94 10.75
C GLY A 407 -4.59 -6.01 9.77
N LEU A 408 -4.37 -5.61 8.51
CA LEU A 408 -5.38 -5.73 7.45
C LEU A 408 -5.69 -7.20 7.11
N ALA A 409 -4.72 -8.09 7.21
CA ALA A 409 -4.93 -9.53 7.00
C ALA A 409 -5.97 -10.12 7.98
N GLN A 410 -6.15 -9.53 9.17
CA GLN A 410 -7.18 -9.97 10.12
C GLN A 410 -8.61 -9.82 9.57
N LEU A 411 -8.82 -9.02 8.54
CA LEU A 411 -10.13 -8.88 7.88
C LEU A 411 -10.44 -10.03 6.91
N ALA A 412 -9.43 -10.82 6.52
CA ALA A 412 -9.60 -11.91 5.54
C ALA A 412 -10.47 -13.06 6.06
N PRO A 413 -10.30 -13.59 7.29
CA PRO A 413 -11.13 -14.69 7.78
C PRO A 413 -12.63 -14.38 7.76
N PRO A 414 -13.14 -13.30 8.38
CA PRO A 414 -14.56 -13.00 8.33
C PRO A 414 -15.06 -12.69 6.93
N PHE A 415 -14.23 -12.08 6.07
CA PHE A 415 -14.58 -11.80 4.69
C PHE A 415 -14.73 -13.09 3.87
N LEU A 416 -13.70 -13.93 3.83
CA LEU A 416 -13.67 -15.14 2.99
C LEU A 416 -14.64 -16.20 3.49
N LEU A 417 -14.63 -16.48 4.79
CA LEU A 417 -15.56 -17.43 5.38
C LEU A 417 -17.01 -16.94 5.23
N GLY A 418 -17.26 -15.64 5.39
CA GLY A 418 -18.54 -15.04 5.11
C GLY A 418 -19.02 -15.21 3.67
N MET A 419 -18.09 -15.15 2.70
CA MET A 419 -18.43 -15.27 1.27
C MET A 419 -18.71 -16.69 0.81
N TYR A 420 -17.98 -17.69 1.34
CA TYR A 420 -18.02 -19.05 0.82
C TYR A 420 -18.63 -20.08 1.78
N TRP A 421 -18.80 -19.75 3.05
CA TRP A 421 -19.30 -20.68 4.04
C TRP A 421 -20.62 -20.19 4.66
N LYS A 422 -21.74 -20.78 4.24
CA LYS A 422 -23.10 -20.38 4.66
C LYS A 422 -23.28 -20.41 6.19
N ARG A 423 -22.65 -21.35 6.90
CA ARG A 423 -22.71 -21.48 8.37
C ARG A 423 -21.87 -20.44 9.14
N CYS A 424 -21.06 -19.62 8.45
CA CYS A 424 -20.27 -18.60 9.12
C CYS A 424 -21.19 -17.62 9.87
N SER A 425 -21.10 -17.66 11.21
CA SER A 425 -22.00 -16.91 12.09
C SER A 425 -21.48 -15.51 12.40
N ARG A 426 -22.40 -14.59 12.71
CA ARG A 426 -22.08 -13.24 13.19
C ARG A 426 -21.19 -13.27 14.42
N LEU A 427 -21.49 -14.15 15.41
CA LEU A 427 -20.72 -14.25 16.64
C LEU A 427 -19.31 -14.77 16.36
N GLY A 428 -19.17 -15.82 15.54
CA GLY A 428 -17.88 -16.38 15.15
C GLY A 428 -16.98 -15.34 14.48
N ALA A 429 -17.50 -14.64 13.47
CA ALA A 429 -16.81 -13.58 12.77
C ALA A 429 -16.39 -12.43 13.70
N SER A 430 -17.26 -12.02 14.64
CA SER A 430 -16.99 -10.92 15.57
C SER A 430 -15.91 -11.28 16.59
N VAL A 431 -16.03 -12.46 17.22
CA VAL A 431 -15.05 -12.93 18.21
C VAL A 431 -13.71 -13.24 17.57
N GLY A 432 -13.72 -13.93 16.41
CA GLY A 432 -12.50 -14.26 15.68
C GLY A 432 -11.71 -13.00 15.31
N LEU A 433 -12.36 -12.01 14.68
CA LEU A 433 -11.72 -10.75 14.30
C LEU A 433 -11.16 -10.00 15.51
N THR A 434 -11.94 -9.89 16.60
CA THR A 434 -11.51 -9.17 17.80
C THR A 434 -10.32 -9.85 18.47
N ALA A 435 -10.37 -11.18 18.61
CA ALA A 435 -9.28 -11.95 19.19
C ALA A 435 -8.00 -11.89 18.34
N GLY A 436 -8.15 -12.00 17.00
CA GLY A 436 -7.03 -11.90 16.07
C GLY A 436 -6.29 -10.57 16.19
N ILE A 437 -7.03 -9.46 16.25
CA ILE A 437 -6.46 -8.12 16.44
C ILE A 437 -5.81 -7.98 17.81
N ALA A 438 -6.48 -8.45 18.88
CA ALA A 438 -5.96 -8.38 20.24
C ALA A 438 -4.65 -9.16 20.40
N ILE A 439 -4.55 -10.35 19.78
CA ILE A 439 -3.32 -11.16 19.80
C ILE A 439 -2.21 -10.50 18.97
N LEU A 440 -2.52 -9.97 17.78
CA LEU A 440 -1.54 -9.26 16.97
C LEU A 440 -0.88 -8.12 17.75
N PHE A 441 -1.68 -7.24 18.33
CA PHE A 441 -1.15 -6.12 19.12
C PHE A 441 -0.57 -6.54 20.45
N GLY A 442 -1.21 -7.49 21.16
CA GLY A 442 -0.72 -8.00 22.43
C GLY A 442 0.68 -8.61 22.32
N THR A 443 0.90 -9.49 21.34
CA THR A 443 2.23 -10.09 21.11
C THR A 443 3.28 -9.05 20.72
N ARG A 444 2.88 -8.03 19.98
CA ARG A 444 3.78 -6.94 19.58
C ARG A 444 4.17 -6.04 20.73
N ILE A 445 3.21 -5.65 21.58
CA ILE A 445 3.45 -4.80 22.75
C ILE A 445 4.31 -5.53 23.78
N LEU A 446 4.04 -6.83 23.99
CA LEU A 446 4.81 -7.67 24.91
C LEU A 446 6.17 -8.11 24.34
N GLY A 447 6.44 -7.88 23.05
CA GLY A 447 7.67 -8.30 22.39
C GLY A 447 7.87 -9.82 22.34
N VAL A 448 6.77 -10.60 22.36
CA VAL A 448 6.83 -12.08 22.43
C VAL A 448 6.56 -12.72 21.08
N SER A 449 7.26 -13.84 20.84
CA SER A 449 7.05 -14.72 19.68
C SER A 449 6.79 -16.14 20.18
N PRO A 450 5.54 -16.48 20.52
CA PRO A 450 5.21 -17.77 21.12
C PRO A 450 5.69 -18.94 20.25
N LEU A 451 6.36 -19.92 20.82
CA LEU A 451 6.97 -21.06 20.14
C LEU A 451 7.95 -20.67 19.00
N GLY A 452 8.49 -19.44 19.04
CA GLY A 452 9.37 -18.90 18.00
C GLY A 452 8.66 -18.54 16.69
N TRP A 453 7.33 -18.44 16.68
CA TRP A 453 6.54 -17.99 15.54
C TRP A 453 6.17 -16.51 15.69
N PRO A 454 6.09 -15.75 14.59
CA PRO A 454 5.73 -14.34 14.66
C PRO A 454 4.30 -14.15 15.20
N GLY A 455 4.09 -13.10 16.00
CA GLY A 455 2.80 -12.84 16.67
C GLY A 455 1.62 -12.67 15.70
N PHE A 456 1.86 -12.10 14.52
CA PHE A 456 0.81 -11.93 13.49
C PHE A 456 0.24 -13.25 12.97
N MET A 457 1.06 -14.32 12.96
CA MET A 457 0.58 -15.67 12.64
C MET A 457 -0.47 -16.13 13.63
N TRP A 458 -0.17 -16.02 14.92
CA TRP A 458 -1.12 -16.40 15.97
C TRP A 458 -2.42 -15.64 15.88
N GLY A 459 -2.35 -14.31 15.66
CA GLY A 459 -3.55 -13.50 15.43
C GLY A 459 -4.39 -14.01 14.26
N PHE A 460 -3.75 -14.28 13.12
CA PHE A 460 -4.44 -14.71 11.90
C PHE A 460 -5.09 -16.10 12.04
N PHE A 461 -4.35 -17.09 12.53
CA PHE A 461 -4.90 -18.45 12.65
C PHE A 461 -5.91 -18.60 13.79
N ILE A 462 -5.72 -17.91 14.93
CA ILE A 462 -6.72 -17.91 16.00
C ILE A 462 -8.01 -17.23 15.54
N ASN A 463 -7.93 -16.16 14.76
CA ASN A 463 -9.09 -15.55 14.11
C ASN A 463 -9.85 -16.60 13.27
N ILE A 464 -9.18 -17.35 12.41
CA ILE A 464 -9.81 -18.42 11.60
C ILE A 464 -10.44 -19.48 12.52
N ILE A 465 -9.67 -20.01 13.48
CA ILE A 465 -10.11 -21.09 14.38
C ILE A 465 -11.35 -20.66 15.16
N LEU A 466 -11.33 -19.49 15.80
CA LEU A 466 -12.47 -19.01 16.57
C LEU A 466 -13.68 -18.73 15.69
N THR A 467 -13.47 -18.14 14.49
CA THR A 467 -14.56 -17.93 13.55
C THR A 467 -15.23 -19.26 13.18
N VAL A 468 -14.44 -20.30 12.88
CA VAL A 468 -14.95 -21.62 12.48
C VAL A 468 -15.60 -22.34 13.66
N VAL A 469 -14.90 -22.46 14.79
CA VAL A 469 -15.39 -23.22 15.96
C VAL A 469 -16.69 -22.63 16.50
N ILE A 470 -16.74 -21.32 16.70
CA ILE A 470 -17.93 -20.66 17.23
C ILE A 470 -19.09 -20.76 16.22
N SER A 471 -18.81 -20.69 14.92
CA SER A 471 -19.84 -20.86 13.90
C SER A 471 -20.39 -22.30 13.84
N LEU A 472 -19.57 -23.32 14.14
CA LEU A 472 -20.00 -24.72 14.20
C LEU A 472 -20.81 -25.01 15.47
N LEU A 473 -20.45 -24.38 16.60
CA LEU A 473 -21.15 -24.57 17.89
C LEU A 473 -22.46 -23.75 17.98
N GLY A 474 -22.57 -22.70 17.20
CA GLY A 474 -23.79 -21.88 17.12
C GLY A 474 -24.93 -22.60 16.39
N LYS A 475 -26.18 -22.25 16.72
CA LYS A 475 -27.32 -22.62 15.88
C LYS A 475 -27.12 -21.99 14.48
N GLU A 476 -27.56 -22.69 13.42
CA GLU A 476 -27.50 -22.18 12.06
C GLU A 476 -28.02 -20.73 12.02
N GLY A 477 -27.12 -19.80 11.80
CA GLY A 477 -27.50 -18.43 11.56
C GLY A 477 -28.26 -18.37 10.24
N GLU A 478 -29.41 -17.74 10.23
CA GLU A 478 -30.11 -17.39 9.00
C GLU A 478 -29.11 -16.61 8.13
N ALA A 479 -28.54 -17.29 7.16
CA ALA A 479 -27.71 -16.65 6.16
C ALA A 479 -28.62 -15.77 5.31
N PRO A 480 -28.43 -14.44 5.27
CA PRO A 480 -29.04 -13.68 4.20
C PRO A 480 -28.48 -14.27 2.90
N THR A 481 -29.37 -14.77 2.09
CA THR A 481 -29.07 -15.40 0.81
C THR A 481 -28.45 -14.38 -0.15
N ALA A 482 -27.13 -14.20 -0.07
CA ALA A 482 -26.37 -13.64 -1.16
C ALA A 482 -25.91 -14.82 -2.03
N GLU A 483 -26.84 -15.49 -2.67
CA GLU A 483 -26.51 -16.42 -3.76
C GLU A 483 -26.08 -15.57 -4.95
N VAL A 484 -24.79 -15.43 -5.13
CA VAL A 484 -24.20 -15.05 -6.41
C VAL A 484 -23.93 -16.35 -7.15
N HIS A 485 -24.82 -16.68 -8.07
CA HIS A 485 -24.63 -17.73 -9.07
C HIS A 485 -23.44 -17.40 -10.00
#